data_a7ba51082a8ba41a337d3acc57fdf2d6
#
_entry.id   a7ba51082a8ba41a337d3acc57fdf2d6
#
_cell.length_a   1.000
_cell.length_b   1.000
_cell.length_c   1.000
_cell.angle_alpha   90.00
_cell.angle_beta   90.00
_cell.angle_gamma   90.00
#
_symmetry.space_group_name_H-M   'P 1'
#
loop_
_entity.id
_entity.type
_entity.pdbx_description
1 polymer ?
#
loop_
_entity_poly.entity_id
_entity_poly.type
_entity_poly.pdbx_seq_one_letter_code
_entity_poly.pdbx_strand_id
1 'polypeptide(L)'
;MARSRNIKPGFFLNDELAECDPLARLLFAGLWCIADREGRLEDRPKRIKAEVLPYDDCDVDELLNQLAERSLLYVMKLMERNIFR
;
A
#
# COMPACT_ATOMS: atom_id res chain seq x y z
N MET A 1 0.33 2.84 -14.52
CA MET A 1 1.62 3.50 -14.60
C MET A 1 1.97 4.18 -13.29
N ALA A 2 3.20 4.00 -12.83
CA ALA A 2 3.62 4.59 -11.58
C ALA A 2 3.80 6.10 -11.71
N ARG A 3 3.60 6.81 -10.62
CA ARG A 3 3.75 8.26 -10.60
C ARG A 3 4.35 8.71 -9.29
N SER A 4 4.94 9.89 -9.30
CA SER A 4 5.53 10.44 -8.10
C SER A 4 4.45 10.90 -7.13
N ARG A 5 4.70 10.69 -5.85
CA ARG A 5 3.82 11.14 -4.79
C ARG A 5 4.66 11.71 -3.66
N ASN A 6 4.11 12.66 -2.95
CA ASN A 6 4.79 13.22 -1.79
C ASN A 6 4.54 12.34 -0.58
N ILE A 7 5.60 12.14 0.20
CA ILE A 7 5.49 11.43 1.47
C ILE A 7 5.63 12.46 2.58
N LYS A 8 4.59 12.59 3.39
CA LYS A 8 4.60 13.56 4.47
C LYS A 8 5.19 12.94 5.73
N PRO A 9 5.75 13.76 6.63
CA PRO A 9 6.34 13.23 7.86
C PRO A 9 5.40 12.34 8.66
N GLY A 10 4.10 12.62 8.61
CA GLY A 10 3.11 11.80 9.32
C GLY A 10 3.13 10.34 8.91
N PHE A 11 3.61 10.03 7.71
CA PHE A 11 3.74 8.65 7.28
C PHE A 11 4.62 7.87 8.25
N PHE A 12 5.73 8.46 8.65
CA PHE A 12 6.68 7.78 9.53
C PHE A 12 6.24 7.76 10.98
N LEU A 13 5.36 8.66 11.35
CA LEU A 13 4.89 8.79 12.73
C LEU A 13 3.57 8.08 12.98
N ASN A 14 3.00 7.48 11.97
CA ASN A 14 1.69 6.84 12.07
C ASN A 14 1.77 5.58 12.94
N ASP A 15 1.01 5.58 14.03
CA ASP A 15 1.04 4.46 14.99
C ASP A 15 0.58 3.16 14.37
N GLU A 16 -0.42 3.21 13.51
CA GLU A 16 -0.93 1.99 12.88
C GLU A 16 0.10 1.39 11.93
N LEU A 17 0.77 2.23 11.18
CA LEU A 17 1.83 1.75 10.30
C LEU A 17 3.01 1.19 11.10
N ALA A 18 3.26 1.76 12.28
CA ALA A 18 4.36 1.29 13.11
C ALA A 18 4.14 -0.14 13.61
N GLU A 19 2.89 -0.59 13.65
CA GLU A 19 2.58 -1.95 14.07
C GLU A 19 2.73 -2.96 12.95
N CYS A 20 2.94 -2.50 11.73
CA CYS A 20 3.10 -3.39 10.58
C CYS A 20 4.57 -3.71 10.35
N ASP A 21 4.81 -4.78 9.58
CA ASP A 21 6.17 -5.08 9.16
C ASP A 21 6.76 -3.90 8.39
N PRO A 22 8.08 -3.70 8.48
CA PRO A 22 8.71 -2.66 7.69
C PRO A 22 8.41 -2.76 6.19
N LEU A 23 8.33 -3.99 5.67
CA LEU A 23 7.97 -4.17 4.26
C LEU A 23 6.53 -3.76 3.99
N ALA A 24 5.65 -3.91 4.96
CA ALA A 24 4.27 -3.46 4.78
C ALA A 24 4.23 -1.93 4.70
N ARG A 25 5.05 -1.25 5.47
CA ARG A 25 5.13 0.20 5.40
C ARG A 25 5.66 0.65 4.05
N LEU A 26 6.69 -0.03 3.57
CA LEU A 26 7.24 0.27 2.25
C LEU A 26 6.20 0.00 1.16
N LEU A 27 5.50 -1.11 1.31
CA LEU A 27 4.43 -1.46 0.37
C LEU A 27 3.36 -0.38 0.34
N PHE A 28 2.97 0.11 1.52
CA PHE A 28 1.93 1.13 1.59
C PHE A 28 2.35 2.39 0.82
N ALA A 29 3.60 2.81 1.01
CA ALA A 29 4.11 3.95 0.27
C ALA A 29 4.08 3.70 -1.23
N GLY A 30 4.45 2.48 -1.63
CA GLY A 30 4.47 2.12 -3.04
C GLY A 30 3.09 2.05 -3.66
N LEU A 31 2.09 1.65 -2.89
CA LEU A 31 0.73 1.61 -3.40
C LEU A 31 0.26 2.99 -3.85
N TRP A 32 0.68 4.03 -3.15
CA TRP A 32 0.34 5.39 -3.56
C TRP A 32 0.92 5.70 -4.93
N CYS A 33 2.08 5.15 -5.24
CA CYS A 33 2.75 5.42 -6.51
C CYS A 33 2.08 4.69 -7.68
N ILE A 34 1.52 3.51 -7.44
CA ILE A 34 0.93 2.73 -8.53
C ILE A 34 -0.58 2.91 -8.64
N ALA A 35 -1.22 3.50 -7.63
CA ALA A 35 -2.63 3.81 -7.71
C ALA A 35 -2.85 4.85 -8.82
N ASP A 36 -4.03 4.80 -9.45
CA ASP A 36 -4.31 5.76 -10.48
C ASP A 36 -4.60 7.13 -9.87
N ARG A 37 -4.96 8.10 -10.71
CA ARG A 37 -5.21 9.46 -10.27
C ARG A 37 -6.25 9.52 -9.14
N GLU A 38 -7.17 8.57 -9.14
CA GLU A 38 -8.25 8.55 -8.16
C GLU A 38 -7.97 7.61 -7.01
N GLY A 39 -6.75 7.09 -6.93
CA GLY A 39 -6.36 6.23 -5.83
C GLY A 39 -6.75 4.77 -5.99
N ARG A 40 -7.22 4.39 -7.16
CA ARG A 40 -7.68 3.03 -7.40
C ARG A 40 -6.54 2.14 -7.86
N LEU A 41 -6.59 0.88 -7.45
CA LEU A 41 -5.69 -0.11 -7.97
C LEU A 41 -6.34 -1.48 -7.86
N GLU A 42 -5.84 -2.44 -8.64
CA GLU A 42 -6.40 -3.77 -8.67
C GLU A 42 -5.80 -4.64 -7.58
N ASP A 43 -6.60 -5.55 -7.05
CA ASP A 43 -6.13 -6.49 -6.04
C ASP A 43 -5.41 -7.66 -6.73
N ARG A 44 -4.18 -7.40 -7.15
CA ARG A 44 -3.34 -8.40 -7.80
C ARG A 44 -1.99 -8.45 -7.10
N PRO A 45 -1.89 -9.25 -6.03
CA PRO A 45 -0.67 -9.25 -5.22
C PRO A 45 0.60 -9.53 -5.99
N LYS A 46 0.58 -10.43 -6.96
CA LYS A 46 1.78 -10.72 -7.74
C LYS A 46 2.23 -9.52 -8.55
N ARG A 47 1.28 -8.83 -9.14
CA ARG A 47 1.60 -7.65 -9.93
C ARG A 47 2.07 -6.51 -9.05
N ILE A 48 1.41 -6.35 -7.91
CA ILE A 48 1.81 -5.32 -6.94
C ILE A 48 3.24 -5.57 -6.50
N LYS A 49 3.56 -6.84 -6.19
CA LYS A 49 4.91 -7.19 -5.79
C LYS A 49 5.92 -6.82 -6.87
N ALA A 50 5.59 -7.13 -8.12
CA ALA A 50 6.50 -6.86 -9.22
C ALA A 50 6.77 -5.37 -9.39
N GLU A 51 5.82 -4.53 -9.03
CA GLU A 51 5.96 -3.10 -9.23
C GLU A 51 6.52 -2.37 -8.00
N VAL A 52 6.31 -2.91 -6.81
CA VAL A 52 6.66 -2.20 -5.57
C VAL A 52 7.78 -2.88 -4.80
N LEU A 53 7.77 -4.21 -4.75
CA LEU A 53 8.77 -4.96 -3.97
C LEU A 53 9.41 -6.05 -4.83
N PRO A 54 9.93 -5.69 -6.01
CA PRO A 54 10.43 -6.72 -6.93
C PRO A 54 11.66 -7.46 -6.43
N TYR A 55 12.41 -6.86 -5.53
CA TYR A 55 13.66 -7.46 -5.06
C TYR A 55 13.54 -8.11 -3.68
N ASP A 56 12.36 -8.04 -3.09
CA ASP A 56 12.17 -8.56 -1.74
C ASP A 56 11.48 -9.90 -1.77
N ASP A 57 12.01 -10.84 -0.97
CA ASP A 57 11.39 -12.16 -0.84
C ASP A 57 10.34 -12.07 0.25
N CYS A 58 9.09 -11.83 -0.15
CA CYS A 58 8.03 -11.60 0.80
C CYS A 58 6.69 -12.02 0.21
N ASP A 59 5.72 -12.20 1.10
CA ASP A 59 4.35 -12.52 0.72
C ASP A 59 3.54 -11.24 0.75
N VAL A 60 3.36 -10.64 -0.41
CA VAL A 60 2.64 -9.37 -0.51
C VAL A 60 1.19 -9.49 -0.05
N ASP A 61 0.59 -10.66 -0.27
CA ASP A 61 -0.78 -10.84 0.18
C ASP A 61 -0.88 -10.70 1.70
N GLU A 62 0.11 -11.25 2.41
CA GLU A 62 0.16 -11.11 3.87
C GLU A 62 0.38 -9.65 4.27
N LEU A 63 1.25 -8.96 3.57
CA LEU A 63 1.50 -7.55 3.86
C LEU A 63 0.25 -6.71 3.62
N LEU A 64 -0.47 -7.00 2.54
CA LEU A 64 -1.72 -6.31 2.27
C LEU A 64 -2.74 -6.57 3.38
N ASN A 65 -2.76 -7.80 3.90
CA ASN A 65 -3.66 -8.12 5.00
C ASN A 65 -3.33 -7.33 6.25
N GLN A 66 -2.04 -7.14 6.54
CA GLN A 66 -1.64 -6.33 7.69
C GLN A 66 -2.17 -4.90 7.55
N LEU A 67 -2.04 -4.34 6.37
CA LEU A 67 -2.53 -2.99 6.12
C LEU A 67 -4.05 -2.93 6.23
N ALA A 68 -4.73 -3.96 5.73
CA ALA A 68 -6.18 -4.00 5.77
C ALA A 68 -6.70 -4.12 7.20
N GLU A 69 -6.02 -4.93 8.02
CA GLU A 69 -6.43 -5.11 9.41
C GLU A 69 -6.32 -3.82 10.22
N ARG A 70 -5.46 -2.92 9.80
CA ARG A 70 -5.29 -1.65 10.48
C ARG A 70 -6.07 -0.54 9.80
N SER A 71 -6.96 -0.90 8.89
CA SER A 71 -7.82 0.04 8.17
C SER A 71 -7.05 1.04 7.32
N LEU A 72 -5.79 0.75 7.03
CA LEU A 72 -4.99 1.67 6.23
C LEU A 72 -5.43 1.66 4.78
N LEU A 73 -5.77 0.47 4.25
CA LEU A 73 -6.33 0.37 2.90
C LEU A 73 -7.72 0.95 2.85
N TYR A 74 -8.43 0.94 3.97
CA TYR A 74 -9.75 1.54 4.02
C TYR A 74 -9.70 3.04 3.78
N VAL A 75 -8.67 3.69 4.31
CA VAL A 75 -8.50 5.12 4.06
C VAL A 75 -8.37 5.39 2.57
N MET A 76 -7.58 4.57 1.87
CA MET A 76 -7.50 4.67 0.42
C MET A 76 -8.85 4.38 -0.22
N LYS A 77 -9.55 3.39 0.31
CA LYS A 77 -10.82 2.95 -0.24
C LYS A 77 -11.91 4.02 -0.08
N LEU A 78 -11.83 4.80 0.98
CA LEU A 78 -12.79 5.89 1.16
C LEU A 78 -12.68 6.92 0.05
N MET A 79 -11.48 7.07 -0.47
CA MET A 79 -11.24 7.98 -1.57
C MET A 79 -11.56 7.32 -2.90
N GLU A 80 -11.56 5.99 -2.95
CA GLU A 80 -11.72 5.22 -4.18
C GLU A 80 -12.55 3.98 -3.95
N ARG A 81 -13.62 3.88 -4.66
CA ARG A 81 -14.54 2.78 -4.47
C ARG A 81 -14.08 1.45 -5.04
N ASN A 82 -13.11 1.46 -5.91
CA ASN A 82 -12.68 0.24 -6.60
C ASN A 82 -11.43 -0.36 -6.04
N ILE A 83 -11.05 0.09 -4.88
CA ILE A 83 -9.91 -0.48 -4.20
C ILE A 83 -10.32 -1.83 -3.62
N PHE A 84 -9.37 -2.74 -3.60
CA PHE A 84 -9.59 -4.09 -3.11
C PHE A 84 -9.60 -4.15 -1.59
N ARG A 85 -10.02 -5.28 -1.08
CA ARG A 85 -10.07 -5.69 0.32
C ARG A 85 -11.08 -4.93 1.19
#